data_02e2d4a4e1ad2c26faea7016e42576a1
#
_entry.id   02e2d4a4e1ad2c26faea7016e42576a1
#
_cell.length_a   1.000
_cell.length_b   1.000
_cell.length_c   1.000
_cell.angle_alpha   90.00
_cell.angle_beta   90.00
_cell.angle_gamma   90.00
#
_symmetry.space_group_name_H-M   'P 1'
#
loop_
_entity.id
_entity.type
_entity.pdbx_description
1 polymer ?
#
loop_
_entity_poly.entity_id
_entity_poly.type
_entity_poly.pdbx_seq_one_letter_code
_entity_poly.pdbx_strand_id
1 'polypeptide(L)'
;MSKSIESRCALYLDAWSRKDLEGVAAQLHPDVHFKGPMQELNGRDAVLASTKRIFPLLEKLNIRAQFMSGDQAMFAYDFVCREPIGVCRTAELVRFQDNLIRETELFFDARPFEAMQKALAERPAQK
;
A
#
# COMPACT_ATOMS: atom_id res chain seq x y z
N MET A 1 16.73 -7.77 20.45
CA MET A 1 15.38 -7.30 20.79
C MET A 1 14.57 -7.12 19.53
N SER A 2 13.34 -7.58 19.54
CA SER A 2 12.46 -7.35 18.41
C SER A 2 12.02 -5.89 18.36
N LYS A 3 11.80 -5.37 17.16
CA LYS A 3 11.28 -4.02 17.00
C LYS A 3 9.82 -3.98 17.42
N SER A 4 9.41 -2.85 17.97
CA SER A 4 8.00 -2.63 18.30
C SER A 4 7.18 -2.55 17.02
N ILE A 5 5.87 -2.75 17.15
CA ILE A 5 4.96 -2.59 16.01
C ILE A 5 5.04 -1.16 15.47
N GLU A 6 5.16 -0.17 16.36
CA GLU A 6 5.31 1.22 15.96
C GLU A 6 6.53 1.41 15.07
N SER A 7 7.70 0.86 15.46
CA SER A 7 8.91 0.95 14.67
C SER A 7 8.76 0.26 13.31
N ARG A 8 8.09 -0.88 13.28
CA ARG A 8 7.88 -1.61 12.03
C ARG A 8 6.94 -0.86 11.09
N CYS A 9 5.92 -0.22 11.64
CA CYS A 9 5.04 0.65 10.86
C CYS A 9 5.82 1.79 10.21
N ALA A 10 6.70 2.43 10.99
CA ALA A 10 7.53 3.52 10.47
C ALA A 10 8.42 3.04 9.32
N LEU A 11 9.03 1.86 9.46
CA LEU A 11 9.86 1.29 8.41
C LEU A 11 9.05 0.98 7.15
N TYR A 12 7.85 0.45 7.32
CA TYR A 12 6.96 0.11 6.22
C TYR A 12 6.54 1.37 5.44
N LEU A 13 6.08 2.39 6.15
CA LEU A 13 5.64 3.63 5.52
C LEU A 13 6.80 4.38 4.87
N ASP A 14 7.98 4.36 5.50
CA ASP A 14 9.17 4.97 4.92
C ASP A 14 9.58 4.26 3.64
N ALA A 15 9.54 2.92 3.62
CA ALA A 15 9.87 2.14 2.42
C ALA A 15 8.93 2.49 1.27
N TRP A 16 7.63 2.64 1.55
CA TRP A 16 6.67 3.09 0.55
C TRP A 16 6.99 4.49 0.04
N SER A 17 7.31 5.43 0.94
CA SER A 17 7.64 6.80 0.57
C SER A 17 8.85 6.86 -0.36
N ARG A 18 9.82 5.99 -0.14
CA ARG A 18 11.06 5.95 -0.94
C ARG A 18 10.97 5.02 -2.13
N LYS A 19 9.84 4.35 -2.31
CA LYS A 19 9.64 3.34 -3.35
C LYS A 19 10.71 2.24 -3.27
N ASP A 20 10.97 1.81 -2.03
CA ASP A 20 11.96 0.78 -1.73
C ASP A 20 11.25 -0.57 -1.62
N LEU A 21 11.26 -1.33 -2.71
CA LEU A 21 10.54 -2.60 -2.77
C LEU A 21 11.08 -3.62 -1.77
N GLU A 22 12.41 -3.67 -1.61
CA GLU A 22 13.03 -4.59 -0.64
C GLU A 22 12.65 -4.21 0.79
N GLY A 23 12.58 -2.90 1.07
CA GLY A 23 12.14 -2.41 2.37
C GLY A 23 10.70 -2.78 2.68
N VAL A 24 9.81 -2.70 1.68
CA VAL A 24 8.44 -3.15 1.84
C VAL A 24 8.40 -4.66 2.09
N ALA A 25 9.14 -5.43 1.27
CA ALA A 25 9.18 -6.89 1.40
C ALA A 25 9.63 -7.33 2.80
N ALA A 26 10.60 -6.62 3.38
CA ALA A 26 11.13 -6.96 4.69
C ALA A 26 10.09 -6.87 5.81
N GLN A 27 9.01 -6.12 5.61
CA GLN A 27 7.96 -5.95 6.61
C GLN A 27 6.77 -6.88 6.39
N LEU A 28 6.72 -7.62 5.27
CA LEU A 28 5.58 -8.46 4.94
C LEU A 28 5.81 -9.91 5.35
N HIS A 29 4.80 -10.50 5.99
CA HIS A 29 4.78 -11.94 6.28
C HIS A 29 4.70 -12.71 4.94
N PRO A 30 5.35 -13.88 4.82
CA PRO A 30 5.24 -14.65 3.56
C PRO A 30 3.80 -14.97 3.15
N ASP A 31 2.91 -15.13 4.14
CA ASP A 31 1.49 -15.45 3.90
C ASP A 31 0.60 -14.22 4.02
N VAL A 32 1.13 -13.03 3.79
CA VAL A 32 0.36 -11.80 3.92
C VAL A 32 -0.88 -11.82 3.03
N HIS A 33 -1.98 -11.33 3.58
CA HIS A 33 -3.24 -11.17 2.86
C HIS A 33 -3.52 -9.68 2.69
N PHE A 34 -3.76 -9.27 1.46
CA PHE A 34 -4.06 -7.89 1.10
C PHE A 34 -5.48 -7.79 0.59
N LYS A 35 -6.22 -6.81 1.08
CA LYS A 35 -7.58 -6.53 0.62
C LYS A 35 -7.74 -5.04 0.38
N GLY A 36 -8.21 -4.69 -0.78
CA GLY A 36 -8.48 -3.30 -1.13
C GLY A 36 -9.74 -3.19 -1.99
N PRO A 37 -10.15 -1.98 -2.35
CA PRO A 37 -11.36 -1.79 -3.16
C PRO A 37 -11.27 -2.39 -4.56
N MET A 38 -10.06 -2.56 -5.08
CA MET A 38 -9.88 -3.01 -6.47
C MET A 38 -9.38 -4.43 -6.59
N GLN A 39 -8.83 -5.01 -5.52
CA GLN A 39 -8.23 -6.35 -5.60
C GLN A 39 -8.04 -6.97 -4.23
N GLU A 40 -7.91 -8.27 -4.23
CA GLU A 40 -7.55 -9.04 -3.05
C GLU A 40 -6.40 -9.96 -3.46
N LEU A 41 -5.34 -9.98 -2.65
CA LEU A 41 -4.11 -10.70 -2.98
C LEU A 41 -3.68 -11.58 -1.82
N ASN A 42 -3.14 -12.76 -2.14
CA ASN A 42 -2.62 -13.68 -1.15
C ASN A 42 -1.13 -13.92 -1.42
N GLY A 43 -0.34 -13.81 -0.36
CA GLY A 43 1.08 -14.08 -0.42
C GLY A 43 1.93 -12.86 -0.74
N ARG A 44 3.14 -12.88 -0.21
CA ARG A 44 4.07 -11.76 -0.34
C ARG A 44 4.42 -11.44 -1.80
N ASP A 45 4.64 -12.47 -2.62
CA ASP A 45 5.04 -12.24 -4.01
C ASP A 45 3.95 -11.52 -4.79
N ALA A 46 2.68 -11.88 -4.57
CA ALA A 46 1.56 -11.21 -5.24
C ALA A 46 1.45 -9.75 -4.80
N VAL A 47 1.62 -9.49 -3.49
CA VAL A 47 1.57 -8.12 -2.96
C VAL A 47 2.71 -7.30 -3.52
N LEU A 48 3.92 -7.86 -3.59
CA LEU A 48 5.08 -7.13 -4.11
C LEU A 48 4.94 -6.83 -5.60
N ALA A 49 4.37 -7.75 -6.37
CA ALA A 49 4.12 -7.51 -7.80
C ALA A 49 3.16 -6.33 -7.99
N SER A 50 2.12 -6.24 -7.17
CA SER A 50 1.18 -5.12 -7.19
C SER A 50 1.87 -3.82 -6.75
N THR A 51 2.65 -3.88 -5.68
CA THR A 51 3.40 -2.73 -5.16
C THR A 51 4.31 -2.15 -6.24
N LYS A 52 5.02 -3.01 -6.95
CA LYS A 52 5.93 -2.61 -8.01
C LYS A 52 5.19 -1.85 -9.12
N ARG A 53 3.97 -2.28 -9.45
CA ARG A 53 3.17 -1.61 -10.47
C ARG A 53 2.66 -0.24 -10.02
N ILE A 54 2.44 -0.09 -8.70
CA ILE A 54 1.90 1.15 -8.14
C ILE A 54 2.98 2.22 -7.95
N PHE A 55 4.21 1.83 -7.65
CA PHE A 55 5.30 2.78 -7.37
C PHE A 55 5.44 3.89 -8.43
N PRO A 56 5.37 3.61 -9.74
CA PRO A 56 5.51 4.69 -10.73
C PRO A 56 4.40 5.75 -10.66
N LEU A 57 3.24 5.40 -10.10
CA LEU A 57 2.12 6.34 -9.98
C LEU A 57 2.28 7.26 -8.78
N LEU A 58 3.03 6.84 -7.79
CA LEU A 58 3.16 7.56 -6.53
C LEU A 58 4.17 8.70 -6.66
N GLU A 59 3.76 9.91 -6.31
CA GLU A 59 4.67 11.05 -6.21
C GLU A 59 5.16 11.22 -4.78
N LYS A 60 4.25 11.14 -3.81
CA LYS A 60 4.65 11.18 -2.41
C LYS A 60 3.55 10.60 -1.52
N LEU A 61 3.96 10.19 -0.33
CA LEU A 61 3.08 9.66 0.69
C LEU A 61 3.08 10.65 1.85
N ASN A 62 1.91 11.21 2.16
CA ASN A 62 1.78 12.20 3.21
C ASN A 62 1.04 11.60 4.39
N ILE A 63 1.78 11.18 5.44
CA ILE A 63 1.20 10.51 6.60
C ILE A 63 0.48 11.54 7.47
N ARG A 64 -0.80 11.30 7.75
CA ARG A 64 -1.64 12.22 8.52
C ARG A 64 -1.84 11.77 9.95
N ALA A 65 -1.95 10.46 10.19
CA ALA A 65 -2.18 9.93 11.53
C ALA A 65 -1.84 8.45 11.59
N GLN A 66 -1.48 7.99 12.78
CA GLN A 66 -1.25 6.58 13.07
C GLN A 66 -1.86 6.26 14.43
N PHE A 67 -2.52 5.10 14.53
CA PHE A 67 -3.09 4.61 15.77
C PHE A 67 -2.75 3.14 15.91
N MET A 68 -2.41 2.72 17.12
CA MET A 68 -2.02 1.35 17.42
C MET A 68 -2.93 0.75 18.48
N SER A 69 -3.26 -0.53 18.34
CA SER A 69 -4.03 -1.26 19.33
C SER A 69 -3.63 -2.73 19.27
N GLY A 70 -2.88 -3.19 20.29
CA GLY A 70 -2.43 -4.58 20.31
C GLY A 70 -1.52 -4.89 19.13
N ASP A 71 -1.90 -5.89 18.35
CA ASP A 71 -1.16 -6.31 17.16
C ASP A 71 -1.64 -5.61 15.88
N GLN A 72 -2.47 -4.58 16.01
CA GLN A 72 -3.02 -3.85 14.86
C GLN A 72 -2.56 -2.40 14.85
N ALA A 73 -2.54 -1.84 13.66
CA ALA A 73 -2.28 -0.42 13.47
C ALA A 73 -3.19 0.10 12.35
N MET A 74 -3.56 1.37 12.46
CA MET A 74 -4.35 2.06 11.46
C MET A 74 -3.61 3.32 11.05
N PHE A 75 -3.45 3.51 9.75
CA PHE A 75 -2.83 4.71 9.19
C PHE A 75 -3.85 5.50 8.40
N ALA A 76 -3.76 6.82 8.47
CA ALA A 76 -4.48 7.69 7.54
C ALA A 76 -3.42 8.49 6.78
N TYR A 77 -3.45 8.44 5.45
CA TYR A 77 -2.46 9.16 4.65
C TYR A 77 -3.06 9.62 3.32
N ASP A 78 -2.40 10.63 2.74
CA ASP A 78 -2.68 11.03 1.38
C ASP A 78 -1.69 10.32 0.47
N PHE A 79 -2.21 9.51 -0.43
CA PHE A 79 -1.45 8.82 -1.45
C PHE A 79 -1.48 9.75 -2.66
N VAL A 80 -0.42 10.52 -2.84
CA VAL A 80 -0.38 11.54 -3.89
C VAL A 80 0.15 10.93 -5.15
N CYS A 81 -0.71 10.85 -6.16
CA CYS A 81 -0.39 10.27 -7.46
C CYS A 81 -0.28 11.36 -8.51
N ARG A 82 0.39 11.01 -9.60
CA ARG A 82 0.42 11.86 -10.79
C ARG A 82 -0.98 12.03 -11.35
N GLU A 83 -1.22 13.16 -11.99
CA GLU A 83 -2.47 13.38 -12.69
C GLU A 83 -2.65 12.33 -13.79
N PRO A 84 -3.87 11.88 -14.08
CA PRO A 84 -5.15 12.43 -13.61
C PRO A 84 -5.65 11.89 -12.27
N ILE A 85 -4.94 10.97 -11.62
CA ILE A 85 -5.40 10.39 -10.37
C ILE A 85 -5.42 11.41 -9.23
N GLY A 86 -4.30 12.16 -9.07
CA GLY A 86 -4.20 13.17 -8.03
C GLY A 86 -4.08 12.60 -6.62
N VAL A 87 -4.62 13.31 -5.64
CA VAL A 87 -4.53 12.93 -4.23
C VAL A 87 -5.61 11.90 -3.91
N CYS A 88 -5.17 10.76 -3.39
CA CYS A 88 -6.06 9.70 -2.94
C CYS A 88 -5.98 9.58 -1.43
N ARG A 89 -7.07 9.96 -0.75
CA ARG A 89 -7.15 9.83 0.71
C ARG A 89 -7.36 8.37 1.05
N THR A 90 -6.49 7.85 1.91
CA THR A 90 -6.44 6.41 2.18
C THR A 90 -6.36 6.15 3.67
N ALA A 91 -7.03 5.08 4.10
CA ALA A 91 -6.83 4.50 5.42
C ALA A 91 -6.35 3.07 5.20
N GLU A 92 -5.41 2.63 6.02
CA GLU A 92 -4.86 1.28 5.92
C GLU A 92 -4.84 0.65 7.30
N LEU A 93 -5.51 -0.50 7.42
CA LEU A 93 -5.53 -1.30 8.64
C LEU A 93 -4.56 -2.46 8.46
N VAL A 94 -3.56 -2.57 9.35
CA VAL A 94 -2.61 -3.68 9.30
C VAL A 94 -2.68 -4.48 10.58
N ARG A 95 -2.49 -5.80 10.45
CA ARG A 95 -2.36 -6.71 11.57
C ARG A 95 -1.03 -7.44 11.47
N PHE A 96 -0.32 -7.49 12.59
CA PHE A 96 1.00 -8.12 12.66
C PHE A 96 0.90 -9.54 13.23
N GLN A 97 1.76 -10.40 12.72
CA GLN A 97 1.99 -11.75 13.24
C GLN A 97 3.47 -12.03 13.11
N ASP A 98 4.11 -12.49 14.19
CA ASP A 98 5.55 -12.74 14.20
C ASP A 98 6.36 -11.52 13.79
N ASN A 99 5.89 -10.34 14.21
CA ASN A 99 6.49 -9.03 13.91
C ASN A 99 6.49 -8.65 12.43
N LEU A 100 5.67 -9.31 11.62
CA LEU A 100 5.53 -9.00 10.21
C LEU A 100 4.06 -8.71 9.89
N ILE A 101 3.83 -7.93 8.85
CA ILE A 101 2.47 -7.59 8.42
C ILE A 101 1.83 -8.84 7.82
N ARG A 102 0.81 -9.37 8.51
CA ARG A 102 0.10 -10.58 8.11
C ARG A 102 -1.15 -10.25 7.31
N GLU A 103 -1.82 -9.15 7.65
CA GLU A 103 -3.00 -8.69 6.92
C GLU A 103 -2.91 -7.18 6.73
N THR A 104 -3.34 -6.72 5.58
CA THR A 104 -3.49 -5.30 5.31
C THR A 104 -4.78 -5.08 4.52
N GLU A 105 -5.53 -4.07 4.92
CA GLU A 105 -6.78 -3.70 4.25
C GLU A 105 -6.77 -2.21 3.97
N LEU A 106 -7.01 -1.84 2.71
CA LEU A 106 -7.04 -0.45 2.26
C LEU A 106 -8.47 0.03 2.08
N PHE A 107 -8.69 1.28 2.46
CA PHE A 107 -9.96 1.98 2.30
C PHE A 107 -9.69 3.26 1.53
N PHE A 108 -10.13 3.32 0.29
CA PHE A 108 -9.96 4.53 -0.53
C PHE A 108 -11.01 4.54 -1.64
N ASP A 109 -11.18 5.71 -2.26
CA ASP A 109 -12.07 5.86 -3.41
C ASP A 109 -11.34 5.37 -4.65
N ALA A 110 -11.79 4.26 -5.21
CA ALA A 110 -11.14 3.63 -6.35
C ALA A 110 -11.51 4.26 -7.70
N ARG A 111 -12.50 5.16 -7.75
CA ARG A 111 -13.00 5.71 -9.01
C ARG A 111 -11.93 6.34 -9.89
N PRO A 112 -10.99 7.15 -9.36
CA PRO A 112 -9.93 7.70 -10.21
C PRO A 112 -9.04 6.65 -10.86
N PHE A 113 -8.74 5.56 -10.13
CA PHE A 113 -7.94 4.46 -10.65
C PHE A 113 -8.70 3.67 -11.69
N GLU A 114 -10.00 3.42 -11.45
CA GLU A 114 -10.85 2.71 -12.40
C GLU A 114 -10.99 3.50 -13.69
N ALA A 115 -11.14 4.81 -13.60
CA ALA A 115 -11.24 5.68 -14.77
C ALA A 115 -9.95 5.63 -15.59
N MET A 116 -8.79 5.63 -14.91
CA MET A 116 -7.50 5.52 -15.59
C MET A 116 -7.35 4.16 -16.29
N GLN A 117 -7.72 3.07 -15.61
CA GLN A 117 -7.65 1.74 -16.20
C GLN A 117 -8.54 1.64 -17.45
N LYS A 118 -9.75 2.20 -17.37
CA LYS A 118 -10.67 2.22 -18.49
C LYS A 118 -10.10 3.01 -19.67
N ALA A 119 -9.53 4.18 -19.41
CA ALA A 119 -8.93 5.01 -20.44
C ALA A 119 -7.78 4.28 -21.12
N LEU A 120 -6.94 3.57 -20.37
CA LEU A 120 -5.84 2.80 -20.93
C LEU A 120 -6.35 1.63 -21.77
N ALA A 121 -7.41 0.96 -21.33
CA ALA A 121 -7.99 -0.17 -22.05
C ALA A 121 -8.64 0.27 -23.39
N GLU A 122 -9.18 1.49 -23.45
CA GLU A 122 -9.81 2.02 -24.65
C GLU A 122 -8.82 2.69 -25.59
N ARG A 123 -7.57 2.81 -25.19
CA ARG A 123 -6.54 3.49 -25.93
C ARG A 123 -6.13 2.68 -27.14
N PRO A 124 -6.00 3.29 -28.33
CA PRO A 124 -5.50 2.57 -29.50
C PRO A 124 -4.09 2.02 -29.24
N ALA A 125 -3.78 0.89 -29.85
CA ALA A 125 -2.46 0.31 -29.73
C ALA A 125 -1.38 1.29 -30.19
N GLN A 126 -0.33 1.43 -29.42
CA GLN A 126 0.81 2.26 -29.80
C GLN A 126 1.71 1.48 -30.76
N LYS A 127 2.27 2.18 -31.71
CA LYS A 127 3.12 1.57 -32.74
C LYS A 127 4.56 1.92 -32.55
#